data_bafb3e0678f242a4e72ebdda03e6b9c2
#
_entry.id   bafb3e0678f242a4e72ebdda03e6b9c2
#
_cell.length_a   1.000
_cell.length_b   1.000
_cell.length_c   1.000
_cell.angle_alpha   90.00
_cell.angle_beta   90.00
_cell.angle_gamma   90.00
#
_symmetry.space_group_name_H-M   'P 1'
#
loop_
_entity.id
_entity.type
_entity.pdbx_description
1 polymer ?
#
loop_
_entity_poly.entity_id
_entity_poly.type
_entity_poly.pdbx_seq_one_letter_code
_entity_poly.pdbx_strand_id
1 'polypeptide(L)'
;WLNDRANNKTRGKVLSLYMFITFAGLALGNLLLNVSNPKNYEPFILISLLFSIALIPILLTKRKPPKFKKTTSIKIKELFKISPFGSFSMICTGFIFAPIFTLLSVYAITMKLSIFETSLLLVGTMLAGALFQWPIGSLSDRYDRRIIIIGSSIAASLFAIFSVIVSGAGASIPNLFVETTVSFNYFSTTMDKTKLFLFIILLSGTTLPLFSLNLALVNDQIPKEKFVAAGGGLNIIFGIGAIAGPIMCSALMNLLGPNGLFVHFLIFFILIIIFGLYRMNQRKYEDNPDSTFTPLPTNITPLGIELDPETGVDLSN
;
A
#
# COMPACT_ATOMS: atom_id res chain seq x y z
N TRP A 1 -11.03 20.78 -2.04
CA TRP A 1 -10.96 21.66 -0.87
C TRP A 1 -9.52 21.95 -0.47
N LEU A 2 -8.68 20.95 -0.19
CA LEU A 2 -7.26 21.09 0.15
C LEU A 2 -6.48 21.71 -1.02
N ASN A 3 -6.77 21.27 -2.23
CA ASN A 3 -6.15 21.73 -3.46
C ASN A 3 -6.41 23.22 -3.75
N ASP A 4 -7.64 23.65 -3.52
CA ASP A 4 -8.13 25.04 -3.75
C ASP A 4 -7.45 26.09 -2.83
N ARG A 5 -6.66 25.62 -1.83
CA ARG A 5 -6.02 26.48 -0.83
C ARG A 5 -4.52 26.33 -0.71
N ALA A 6 -3.98 25.26 -1.26
CA ALA A 6 -2.56 25.02 -1.26
C ALA A 6 -1.92 25.85 -2.39
N ASN A 7 -1.05 26.78 -2.04
CA ASN A 7 -0.17 27.43 -3.01
C ASN A 7 1.09 26.58 -3.21
N ASN A 8 1.85 26.83 -4.26
CA ASN A 8 3.05 26.02 -4.60
C ASN A 8 4.05 25.88 -3.45
N LYS A 9 4.13 26.84 -2.53
CA LYS A 9 5.03 26.79 -1.34
C LYS A 9 4.48 25.94 -0.20
N THR A 10 3.16 25.75 -0.13
CA THR A 10 2.51 25.04 1.00
C THR A 10 1.99 23.64 0.65
N ARG A 11 1.94 23.29 -0.66
CA ARG A 11 1.42 22.00 -1.13
C ARG A 11 2.04 20.79 -0.44
N GLY A 12 3.37 20.72 -0.39
CA GLY A 12 4.08 19.61 0.25
C GLY A 12 3.71 19.47 1.73
N LYS A 13 3.58 20.59 2.46
CA LYS A 13 3.17 20.59 3.88
C LYS A 13 1.74 20.11 4.06
N VAL A 14 0.83 20.56 3.20
CA VAL A 14 -0.60 20.16 3.23
C VAL A 14 -0.74 18.67 2.94
N LEU A 15 -0.01 18.15 1.96
CA LEU A 15 -0.04 16.74 1.60
C LEU A 15 0.58 15.86 2.70
N SER A 16 1.72 16.28 3.27
CA SER A 16 2.34 15.56 4.41
C SER A 16 1.41 15.52 5.63
N LEU A 17 0.73 16.63 5.94
CA LEU A 17 -0.26 16.67 7.01
C LEU A 17 -1.45 15.76 6.73
N TYR A 18 -1.96 15.75 5.49
CA TYR A 18 -3.02 14.84 5.06
C TYR A 18 -2.62 13.38 5.24
N MET A 19 -1.41 13.00 4.82
CA MET A 19 -0.87 11.66 5.00
C MET A 19 -0.76 11.28 6.47
N PHE A 20 -0.20 12.19 7.29
CA PHE A 20 -0.08 11.97 8.73
C PHE A 20 -1.45 11.73 9.38
N ILE A 21 -2.45 12.57 9.08
CA ILE A 21 -3.81 12.41 9.60
C ILE A 21 -4.43 11.09 9.13
N THR A 22 -4.21 10.70 7.87
CA THR A 22 -4.74 9.44 7.33
C THR A 22 -4.16 8.23 8.07
N PHE A 23 -2.84 8.15 8.22
CA PHE A 23 -2.21 7.04 8.93
C PHE A 23 -2.51 7.06 10.44
N ALA A 24 -2.53 8.23 11.07
CA ALA A 24 -2.92 8.38 12.47
C ALA A 24 -4.37 7.94 12.69
N GLY A 25 -5.28 8.32 11.79
CA GLY A 25 -6.68 7.89 11.83
C GLY A 25 -6.84 6.39 11.69
N LEU A 26 -6.10 5.75 10.75
CA LEU A 26 -6.09 4.30 10.58
C LEU A 26 -5.52 3.59 11.83
N ALA A 27 -4.44 4.11 12.40
CA ALA A 27 -3.86 3.56 13.62
C ALA A 27 -4.82 3.66 14.81
N LEU A 28 -5.42 4.84 15.03
CA LEU A 28 -6.42 5.04 16.09
C LEU A 28 -7.65 4.16 15.88
N GLY A 29 -8.12 4.03 14.63
CA GLY A 29 -9.24 3.14 14.29
C GLY A 29 -8.97 1.69 14.68
N ASN A 30 -7.76 1.19 14.45
CA ASN A 30 -7.37 -0.16 14.88
C ASN A 30 -7.30 -0.31 16.41
N LEU A 31 -6.95 0.73 17.15
CA LEU A 31 -6.97 0.72 18.63
C LEU A 31 -8.40 0.68 19.17
N LEU A 32 -9.36 1.26 18.47
CA LEU A 32 -10.77 1.24 18.88
C LEU A 32 -11.37 -0.19 18.92
N LEU A 33 -10.75 -1.17 18.26
CA LEU A 33 -11.15 -2.58 18.38
C LEU A 33 -11.09 -3.10 19.82
N ASN A 34 -10.33 -2.43 20.70
CA ASN A 34 -10.20 -2.83 22.12
C ASN A 34 -11.23 -2.17 23.04
N VAL A 35 -12.05 -1.24 22.54
CA VAL A 35 -13.01 -0.49 23.38
C VAL A 35 -14.19 -1.35 23.81
N SER A 36 -14.60 -2.31 22.96
CA SER A 36 -15.67 -3.24 23.30
C SER A 36 -15.49 -4.57 22.52
N ASN A 37 -16.28 -5.58 22.91
CA ASN A 37 -16.20 -6.87 22.23
C ASN A 37 -16.67 -6.72 20.76
N PRO A 38 -15.84 -7.08 19.75
CA PRO A 38 -16.20 -6.96 18.34
C PRO A 38 -17.43 -7.77 17.90
N LYS A 39 -17.87 -8.73 18.72
CA LYS A 39 -19.09 -9.54 18.46
C LYS A 39 -20.38 -8.81 18.86
N ASN A 40 -20.28 -7.75 19.62
CA ASN A 40 -21.40 -6.98 20.09
C ASN A 40 -21.73 -5.82 19.16
N TYR A 41 -22.76 -5.05 19.47
CA TYR A 41 -23.24 -3.91 18.67
C TYR A 41 -22.54 -2.59 18.98
N GLU A 42 -21.85 -2.47 20.13
CA GLU A 42 -21.23 -1.21 20.57
C GLU A 42 -20.19 -0.67 19.59
N PRO A 43 -19.30 -1.48 18.96
CA PRO A 43 -18.36 -0.98 17.95
C PRO A 43 -19.07 -0.35 16.76
N PHE A 44 -20.22 -0.91 16.33
CA PHE A 44 -20.98 -0.38 15.20
C PHE A 44 -21.65 0.96 15.54
N ILE A 45 -22.14 1.12 16.78
CA ILE A 45 -22.64 2.42 17.27
C ILE A 45 -21.50 3.44 17.29
N LEU A 46 -20.32 3.07 17.80
CA LEU A 46 -19.16 3.95 17.84
C LEU A 46 -18.76 4.44 16.44
N ILE A 47 -18.71 3.52 15.46
CA ILE A 47 -18.42 3.86 14.07
C ILE A 47 -19.46 4.86 13.52
N SER A 48 -20.75 4.60 13.72
CA SER A 48 -21.83 5.47 13.26
C SER A 48 -21.75 6.86 13.90
N LEU A 49 -21.41 6.93 15.18
CA LEU A 49 -21.20 8.17 15.91
C LEU A 49 -20.01 8.98 15.33
N LEU A 50 -18.87 8.31 15.10
CA LEU A 50 -17.68 8.94 14.52
C LEU A 50 -17.94 9.49 13.12
N PHE A 51 -18.66 8.73 12.27
CA PHE A 51 -19.06 9.23 10.95
C PHE A 51 -19.98 10.47 11.07
N SER A 52 -20.94 10.45 11.98
CA SER A 52 -21.85 11.56 12.20
C SER A 52 -21.08 12.81 12.68
N ILE A 53 -20.16 12.67 13.62
CA ILE A 53 -19.30 13.77 14.09
C ILE A 53 -18.41 14.29 12.97
N ALA A 54 -17.85 13.42 12.13
CA ALA A 54 -16.98 13.81 11.02
C ALA A 54 -17.73 14.65 9.96
N LEU A 55 -19.04 14.49 9.83
CA LEU A 55 -19.85 15.28 8.90
C LEU A 55 -20.09 16.71 9.40
N ILE A 56 -20.08 16.96 10.73
CA ILE A 56 -20.40 18.27 11.32
C ILE A 56 -19.52 19.40 10.75
N PRO A 57 -18.18 19.30 10.72
CA PRO A 57 -17.33 20.36 10.17
C PRO A 57 -17.61 20.63 8.69
N ILE A 58 -17.95 19.58 7.93
CA ILE A 58 -18.25 19.68 6.51
C ILE A 58 -19.56 20.43 6.29
N LEU A 59 -20.60 20.09 7.04
CA LEU A 59 -21.93 20.72 6.96
C LEU A 59 -21.92 22.17 7.42
N LEU A 60 -21.09 22.50 8.42
CA LEU A 60 -20.94 23.88 8.92
C LEU A 60 -20.13 24.76 7.96
N THR A 61 -19.49 24.20 6.97
CA THR A 61 -18.67 24.98 6.04
C THR A 61 -19.52 25.65 4.98
N LYS A 62 -19.60 26.98 5.01
CA LYS A 62 -20.32 27.82 4.04
C LYS A 62 -19.59 28.05 2.71
N ARG A 63 -18.78 27.12 2.24
CA ARG A 63 -17.90 27.32 1.10
C ARG A 63 -18.43 26.69 -0.18
N LYS A 64 -18.21 27.40 -1.29
CA LYS A 64 -18.55 26.88 -2.62
C LYS A 64 -17.72 25.63 -2.93
N PRO A 65 -18.30 24.60 -3.59
CA PRO A 65 -17.55 23.46 -4.04
C PRO A 65 -16.51 23.86 -5.08
N PRO A 66 -15.35 23.16 -5.15
CA PRO A 66 -14.34 23.43 -6.16
C PRO A 66 -14.89 23.22 -7.56
N LYS A 67 -14.48 24.05 -8.50
CA LYS A 67 -14.84 23.92 -9.92
C LYS A 67 -13.99 22.81 -10.54
N PHE A 68 -14.61 21.79 -11.09
CA PHE A 68 -13.94 20.72 -11.81
C PHE A 68 -13.45 21.23 -13.17
N LYS A 69 -12.15 21.18 -13.42
CA LYS A 69 -11.58 21.34 -14.76
C LYS A 69 -11.74 20.01 -15.51
N LYS A 70 -12.08 20.05 -16.80
CA LYS A 70 -12.10 18.84 -17.63
C LYS A 70 -10.67 18.32 -17.76
N THR A 71 -10.40 17.16 -17.18
CA THR A 71 -9.12 16.46 -17.34
C THR A 71 -9.12 15.63 -18.60
N THR A 72 -7.99 15.63 -19.30
CA THR A 72 -7.76 14.71 -20.44
C THR A 72 -7.69 13.28 -19.89
N SER A 73 -8.34 12.33 -20.55
CA SER A 73 -8.25 10.92 -20.15
C SER A 73 -7.06 10.24 -20.81
N ILE A 74 -6.33 9.41 -20.08
CA ILE A 74 -5.32 8.50 -20.63
C ILE A 74 -5.88 7.08 -20.65
N LYS A 75 -5.72 6.39 -21.77
CA LYS A 75 -6.11 4.98 -21.88
C LYS A 75 -5.12 4.10 -21.11
N ILE A 76 -5.61 3.07 -20.41
CA ILE A 76 -4.76 2.12 -19.67
C ILE A 76 -3.67 1.51 -20.57
N LYS A 77 -3.99 1.17 -21.82
CA LYS A 77 -3.00 0.67 -22.79
C LYS A 77 -1.86 1.67 -23.09
N GLU A 78 -2.16 2.97 -23.00
CA GLU A 78 -1.16 4.03 -23.19
C GLU A 78 -0.19 4.07 -22.01
N LEU A 79 -0.66 3.92 -20.77
CA LEU A 79 0.17 3.83 -19.57
C LEU A 79 1.14 2.65 -19.64
N PHE A 80 0.66 1.45 -20.06
CA PHE A 80 1.54 0.30 -20.26
C PHE A 80 2.57 0.48 -21.40
N LYS A 81 2.31 1.34 -22.40
CA LYS A 81 3.28 1.67 -23.43
C LYS A 81 4.33 2.66 -22.94
N ILE A 82 3.91 3.66 -22.18
CA ILE A 82 4.79 4.72 -21.66
C ILE A 82 5.69 4.15 -20.55
N SER A 83 5.10 3.58 -19.53
CA SER A 83 5.80 3.02 -18.38
C SER A 83 5.35 1.58 -18.09
N PRO A 84 5.89 0.61 -18.84
CA PRO A 84 5.51 -0.80 -18.66
C PRO A 84 5.81 -1.32 -17.26
N PHE A 85 6.98 -0.96 -16.70
CA PHE A 85 7.36 -1.40 -15.36
C PHE A 85 6.51 -0.74 -14.28
N GLY A 86 6.31 0.58 -14.34
CA GLY A 86 5.47 1.30 -13.37
C GLY A 86 4.03 0.79 -13.36
N SER A 87 3.43 0.56 -14.54
CA SER A 87 2.06 0.03 -14.66
C SER A 87 1.95 -1.42 -14.18
N PHE A 88 2.93 -2.28 -14.51
CA PHE A 88 2.96 -3.67 -14.04
C PHE A 88 3.18 -3.76 -12.53
N SER A 89 4.15 -3.01 -12.01
CA SER A 89 4.41 -2.95 -10.57
C SER A 89 3.21 -2.39 -9.81
N MET A 90 2.46 -1.43 -10.38
CA MET A 90 1.25 -0.89 -9.77
C MET A 90 0.15 -1.94 -9.60
N ILE A 91 -0.09 -2.80 -10.60
CA ILE A 91 -1.08 -3.88 -10.45
C ILE A 91 -0.62 -4.91 -9.41
N CYS A 92 0.66 -5.31 -9.42
CA CYS A 92 1.22 -6.20 -8.40
C CYS A 92 1.12 -5.59 -6.99
N THR A 93 1.37 -4.29 -6.86
CA THR A 93 1.18 -3.55 -5.61
C THR A 93 -0.26 -3.65 -5.11
N GLY A 94 -1.26 -3.57 -5.99
CA GLY A 94 -2.67 -3.78 -5.66
C GLY A 94 -2.94 -5.17 -5.09
N PHE A 95 -2.37 -6.22 -5.70
CA PHE A 95 -2.46 -7.60 -5.22
C PHE A 95 -1.91 -7.78 -3.81
N ILE A 96 -0.89 -7.01 -3.43
CA ILE A 96 -0.26 -7.09 -2.10
C ILE A 96 -1.00 -6.22 -1.07
N PHE A 97 -1.34 -4.99 -1.44
CA PHE A 97 -1.94 -3.99 -0.53
C PHE A 97 -3.27 -4.43 0.05
N ALA A 98 -4.20 -4.86 -0.80
CA ALA A 98 -5.53 -5.19 -0.34
C ALA A 98 -5.52 -6.32 0.71
N PRO A 99 -4.76 -7.42 0.56
CA PRO A 99 -4.59 -8.41 1.61
C PRO A 99 -3.94 -7.90 2.89
N ILE A 100 -3.01 -6.94 2.84
CA ILE A 100 -2.46 -6.32 4.06
C ILE A 100 -3.58 -5.67 4.88
N PHE A 101 -4.50 -4.96 4.23
CA PHE A 101 -5.58 -4.26 4.92
C PHE A 101 -6.76 -5.16 5.30
N THR A 102 -6.95 -6.30 4.62
CA THR A 102 -8.13 -7.16 4.81
C THR A 102 -7.80 -8.49 5.48
N LEU A 103 -6.74 -9.18 5.05
CA LEU A 103 -6.44 -10.55 5.48
C LEU A 103 -5.38 -10.63 6.57
N LEU A 104 -4.65 -9.57 6.87
CA LEU A 104 -3.68 -9.58 7.97
C LEU A 104 -4.38 -9.76 9.34
N SER A 105 -5.57 -9.18 9.52
CA SER A 105 -6.39 -9.42 10.71
C SER A 105 -6.89 -10.87 10.79
N VAL A 106 -7.28 -11.46 9.66
CA VAL A 106 -7.66 -12.88 9.59
C VAL A 106 -6.48 -13.78 9.92
N TYR A 107 -5.29 -13.48 9.38
CA TYR A 107 -4.04 -14.15 9.72
C TYR A 107 -3.79 -14.10 11.24
N ALA A 108 -3.88 -12.93 11.84
CA ALA A 108 -3.64 -12.72 13.27
C ALA A 108 -4.60 -13.57 14.13
N ILE A 109 -5.89 -13.60 13.79
CA ILE A 109 -6.89 -14.43 14.49
C ILE A 109 -6.59 -15.92 14.30
N THR A 110 -6.23 -16.35 13.10
CA THR A 110 -5.88 -17.75 12.81
C THR A 110 -4.64 -18.19 13.59
N MET A 111 -3.69 -17.28 13.80
CA MET A 111 -2.52 -17.49 14.65
C MET A 111 -2.84 -17.38 16.16
N LYS A 112 -4.11 -17.28 16.52
CA LYS A 112 -4.62 -17.18 17.92
C LYS A 112 -4.06 -15.98 18.69
N LEU A 113 -3.78 -14.87 17.98
CA LEU A 113 -3.46 -13.61 18.64
C LEU A 113 -4.71 -13.04 19.30
N SER A 114 -4.54 -12.41 20.46
CA SER A 114 -5.61 -11.68 21.13
C SER A 114 -6.04 -10.46 20.32
N ILE A 115 -7.19 -9.88 20.63
CA ILE A 115 -7.70 -8.66 19.98
C ILE A 115 -6.68 -7.53 20.15
N PHE A 116 -6.11 -7.38 21.34
CA PHE A 116 -5.08 -6.37 21.61
C PHE A 116 -3.81 -6.58 20.77
N GLU A 117 -3.29 -7.82 20.72
CA GLU A 117 -2.12 -8.15 19.90
C GLU A 117 -2.39 -7.90 18.40
N THR A 118 -3.59 -8.26 17.93
CA THR A 118 -4.02 -7.98 16.55
C THR A 118 -4.06 -6.48 16.26
N SER A 119 -4.66 -5.70 17.15
CA SER A 119 -4.72 -4.24 17.02
C SER A 119 -3.31 -3.63 17.00
N LEU A 120 -2.44 -4.08 17.89
CA LEU A 120 -1.05 -3.59 17.97
C LEU A 120 -0.28 -3.91 16.68
N LEU A 121 -0.47 -5.11 16.12
CA LEU A 121 0.13 -5.49 14.85
C LEU A 121 -0.35 -4.57 13.71
N LEU A 122 -1.66 -4.33 13.60
CA LEU A 122 -2.23 -3.46 12.57
C LEU A 122 -1.79 -2.01 12.73
N VAL A 123 -1.74 -1.49 13.95
CA VAL A 123 -1.18 -0.16 14.23
C VAL A 123 0.29 -0.07 13.80
N GLY A 124 1.09 -1.08 14.17
CA GLY A 124 2.50 -1.14 13.79
C GLY A 124 2.72 -1.13 12.29
N THR A 125 1.88 -1.85 11.52
CA THR A 125 1.95 -1.86 10.05
C THR A 125 1.64 -0.50 9.44
N MET A 126 0.64 0.23 9.97
CA MET A 126 0.29 1.58 9.50
C MET A 126 1.39 2.59 9.82
N LEU A 127 1.90 2.55 11.05
CA LEU A 127 2.99 3.44 11.47
C LEU A 127 4.28 3.19 10.68
N ALA A 128 4.62 1.92 10.43
CA ALA A 128 5.77 1.58 9.61
C ALA A 128 5.62 2.13 8.18
N GLY A 129 4.44 1.99 7.58
CA GLY A 129 4.15 2.56 6.27
C GLY A 129 4.38 4.07 6.24
N ALA A 130 3.90 4.79 7.26
CA ALA A 130 4.11 6.23 7.38
C ALA A 130 5.59 6.59 7.56
N LEU A 131 6.29 5.89 8.45
CA LEU A 131 7.69 6.18 8.78
C LEU A 131 8.65 5.86 7.62
N PHE A 132 8.44 4.75 6.93
CA PHE A 132 9.29 4.32 5.81
C PHE A 132 9.07 5.14 4.53
N GLN A 133 7.94 5.83 4.44
CA GLN A 133 7.64 6.65 3.26
C GLN A 133 8.67 7.76 3.03
N TRP A 134 9.12 8.40 4.12
CA TRP A 134 10.12 9.46 4.04
C TRP A 134 11.52 8.95 3.61
N PRO A 135 12.15 7.95 4.27
CA PRO A 135 13.47 7.50 3.86
C PRO A 135 13.47 6.84 2.47
N ILE A 136 12.46 6.02 2.14
CA ILE A 136 12.37 5.37 0.83
C ILE A 136 12.10 6.42 -0.27
N GLY A 137 11.25 7.40 0.00
CA GLY A 137 10.99 8.52 -0.90
C GLY A 137 12.25 9.34 -1.17
N SER A 138 12.94 9.78 -0.11
CA SER A 138 14.20 10.51 -0.24
C SER A 138 15.28 9.72 -1.00
N LEU A 139 15.28 8.40 -0.87
CA LEU A 139 16.19 7.53 -1.60
C LEU A 139 15.83 7.49 -3.09
N SER A 140 14.53 7.48 -3.42
CA SER A 140 14.03 7.49 -4.79
C SER A 140 14.27 8.81 -5.53
N ASP A 141 14.50 9.90 -4.81
CA ASP A 141 14.88 11.19 -5.39
C ASP A 141 16.38 11.27 -5.75
N ARG A 142 17.21 10.35 -5.21
CA ARG A 142 18.66 10.33 -5.43
C ARG A 142 19.11 9.24 -6.38
N TYR A 143 18.32 8.20 -6.51
CA TYR A 143 18.64 7.00 -7.30
C TYR A 143 17.50 6.67 -8.25
N ASP A 144 17.81 5.91 -9.31
CA ASP A 144 16.79 5.39 -10.23
C ASP A 144 15.63 4.73 -9.46
N ARG A 145 14.43 5.29 -9.62
CA ARG A 145 13.21 4.81 -8.92
C ARG A 145 12.95 3.31 -9.14
N ARG A 146 13.38 2.76 -10.29
CA ARG A 146 13.24 1.32 -10.57
C ARG A 146 14.09 0.49 -9.61
N ILE A 147 15.30 0.95 -9.30
CA ILE A 147 16.19 0.29 -8.34
C ILE A 147 15.58 0.31 -6.94
N ILE A 148 14.96 1.42 -6.55
CA ILE A 148 14.33 1.55 -5.24
C ILE A 148 13.08 0.66 -5.12
N ILE A 149 12.26 0.57 -6.16
CA ILE A 149 11.09 -0.34 -6.21
C ILE A 149 11.56 -1.80 -6.09
N ILE A 150 12.58 -2.20 -6.86
CA ILE A 150 13.15 -3.56 -6.81
C ILE A 150 13.77 -3.82 -5.43
N GLY A 151 14.57 -2.90 -4.90
CA GLY A 151 15.21 -3.02 -3.60
C GLY A 151 14.20 -3.14 -2.45
N SER A 152 13.15 -2.32 -2.47
CA SER A 152 12.03 -2.42 -1.50
C SER A 152 11.32 -3.76 -1.62
N SER A 153 11.11 -4.27 -2.85
CA SER A 153 10.48 -5.57 -3.08
C SER A 153 11.36 -6.72 -2.60
N ILE A 154 12.68 -6.63 -2.76
CA ILE A 154 13.64 -7.62 -2.21
C ILE A 154 13.58 -7.60 -0.69
N ALA A 155 13.67 -6.43 -0.06
CA ALA A 155 13.59 -6.31 1.39
C ALA A 155 12.28 -6.87 1.94
N ALA A 156 11.15 -6.52 1.32
CA ALA A 156 9.83 -7.05 1.68
C ALA A 156 9.76 -8.59 1.51
N SER A 157 10.36 -9.14 0.45
CA SER A 157 10.45 -10.60 0.27
C SER A 157 11.20 -11.28 1.39
N LEU A 158 12.34 -10.70 1.82
CA LEU A 158 13.11 -11.24 2.95
C LEU A 158 12.30 -11.21 4.24
N PHE A 159 11.60 -10.11 4.53
CA PHE A 159 10.74 -10.02 5.71
C PHE A 159 9.56 -10.98 5.65
N ALA A 160 8.99 -11.23 4.46
CA ALA A 160 7.96 -12.26 4.29
C ALA A 160 8.49 -13.66 4.60
N ILE A 161 9.69 -14.00 4.11
CA ILE A 161 10.35 -15.28 4.41
C ILE A 161 10.63 -15.43 5.91
N PHE A 162 11.18 -14.40 6.56
CA PHE A 162 11.41 -14.42 8.00
C PHE A 162 10.12 -14.55 8.80
N SER A 163 9.02 -13.92 8.34
CA SER A 163 7.70 -14.07 8.97
C SER A 163 7.22 -15.53 8.91
N VAL A 164 7.41 -16.23 7.80
CA VAL A 164 7.07 -17.66 7.68
C VAL A 164 7.93 -18.51 8.64
N ILE A 165 9.24 -18.25 8.69
CA ILE A 165 10.15 -19.00 9.56
C ILE A 165 9.77 -18.85 11.04
N VAL A 166 9.49 -17.62 11.46
CA VAL A 166 9.21 -17.28 12.89
C VAL A 166 7.78 -17.63 13.30
N SER A 167 6.85 -17.71 12.35
CA SER A 167 5.45 -18.07 12.65
C SER A 167 5.30 -19.47 13.25
N GLY A 168 6.29 -20.37 13.06
CA GLY A 168 6.25 -21.75 13.54
C GLY A 168 5.12 -22.59 12.92
N ALA A 169 4.29 -22.02 12.08
CA ALA A 169 3.27 -22.73 11.34
C ALA A 169 3.95 -23.50 10.20
N GLY A 170 4.21 -24.78 10.40
CA GLY A 170 4.72 -25.65 9.35
C GLY A 170 3.85 -25.51 8.09
N ALA A 171 4.47 -25.32 6.94
CA ALA A 171 3.78 -25.39 5.67
C ALA A 171 3.33 -26.86 5.47
N SER A 172 2.09 -27.15 5.82
CA SER A 172 1.43 -28.36 5.36
C SER A 172 1.16 -28.15 3.86
N ILE A 173 2.08 -28.57 3.02
CA ILE A 173 1.78 -28.67 1.58
C ILE A 173 0.92 -29.93 1.44
N PRO A 174 -0.39 -29.80 1.13
CA PRO A 174 -1.19 -30.96 0.79
C PRO A 174 -0.53 -31.57 -0.45
N ASN A 175 -0.04 -32.79 -0.36
CA ASN A 175 0.42 -33.51 -1.53
C ASN A 175 -0.78 -33.71 -2.47
N LEU A 176 -0.81 -32.96 -3.55
CA LEU A 176 -1.87 -33.03 -4.58
C LEU A 176 -1.91 -34.40 -5.26
N PHE A 177 -0.92 -35.30 -5.01
CA PHE A 177 -0.76 -36.58 -5.70
C PHE A 177 -0.49 -37.80 -4.80
N VAL A 178 -0.34 -37.62 -3.46
CA VAL A 178 -0.11 -38.77 -2.56
C VAL A 178 -0.69 -38.43 -1.17
N GLU A 179 -1.45 -39.34 -0.57
CA GLU A 179 -2.04 -39.24 0.79
C GLU A 179 -1.02 -39.25 1.94
N THR A 180 0.22 -38.94 1.69
CA THR A 180 1.23 -38.78 2.73
C THR A 180 1.35 -37.32 3.11
N THR A 181 0.79 -36.98 4.26
CA THR A 181 1.10 -35.71 4.95
C THR A 181 2.58 -35.70 5.29
N VAL A 182 3.40 -35.16 4.41
CA VAL A 182 4.77 -34.77 4.75
C VAL A 182 4.66 -33.53 5.61
N SER A 183 4.51 -33.76 6.92
CA SER A 183 4.69 -32.72 7.92
C SER A 183 6.16 -32.30 7.86
N PHE A 184 6.48 -31.21 7.19
CA PHE A 184 7.75 -30.55 7.38
C PHE A 184 7.76 -29.91 8.77
N ASN A 185 7.86 -30.74 9.82
CA ASN A 185 8.08 -30.33 11.21
C ASN A 185 9.51 -29.80 11.42
N TYR A 186 10.08 -29.12 10.42
CA TYR A 186 11.43 -28.60 10.53
C TYR A 186 11.54 -27.35 11.41
N PHE A 187 10.44 -26.73 11.80
CA PHE A 187 10.41 -25.56 12.69
C PHE A 187 9.27 -25.67 13.70
N SER A 188 9.30 -26.66 14.57
CA SER A 188 8.46 -26.66 15.78
C SER A 188 9.10 -25.80 16.87
N THR A 189 9.41 -24.55 16.53
CA THR A 189 9.71 -23.54 17.54
C THR A 189 8.43 -22.86 17.94
N THR A 190 8.23 -22.70 19.25
CA THR A 190 7.18 -21.83 19.79
C THR A 190 7.23 -20.50 19.05
N MET A 191 6.09 -20.06 18.49
CA MET A 191 5.97 -18.81 17.78
C MET A 191 6.54 -17.65 18.60
N ASP A 192 7.59 -17.03 18.10
CA ASP A 192 8.13 -15.82 18.71
C ASP A 192 7.32 -14.61 18.21
N LYS A 193 6.28 -14.26 18.96
CA LYS A 193 5.35 -13.18 18.62
C LYS A 193 6.05 -11.85 18.36
N THR A 194 7.07 -11.55 19.14
CA THR A 194 7.81 -10.27 19.04
C THR A 194 8.54 -10.19 17.71
N LYS A 195 9.25 -11.25 17.33
CA LYS A 195 9.95 -11.29 16.03
C LYS A 195 8.97 -11.32 14.87
N LEU A 196 7.87 -12.07 14.99
CA LEU A 196 6.82 -12.09 13.97
C LEU A 196 6.26 -10.70 13.72
N PHE A 197 5.91 -9.96 14.79
CA PHE A 197 5.42 -8.59 14.68
C PHE A 197 6.45 -7.68 14.02
N LEU A 198 7.72 -7.77 14.43
CA LEU A 198 8.79 -6.98 13.84
C LEU A 198 8.89 -7.21 12.32
N PHE A 199 8.91 -8.46 11.87
CA PHE A 199 9.06 -8.77 10.45
C PHE A 199 7.83 -8.36 9.63
N ILE A 200 6.61 -8.53 10.14
CA ILE A 200 5.39 -8.07 9.47
C ILE A 200 5.35 -6.54 9.39
N ILE A 201 5.75 -5.84 10.45
CA ILE A 201 5.83 -4.37 10.49
C ILE A 201 6.86 -3.87 9.47
N LEU A 202 8.06 -4.48 9.42
CA LEU A 202 9.09 -4.13 8.45
C LEU A 202 8.68 -4.44 7.00
N LEU A 203 8.00 -5.58 6.77
CA LEU A 203 7.41 -5.93 5.48
C LEU A 203 6.45 -4.84 5.02
N SER A 204 5.53 -4.43 5.91
CA SER A 204 4.56 -3.37 5.59
C SER A 204 5.24 -2.02 5.36
N GLY A 205 6.25 -1.70 6.15
CA GLY A 205 7.05 -0.47 5.99
C GLY A 205 7.72 -0.38 4.62
N THR A 206 8.27 -1.48 4.12
CA THR A 206 8.90 -1.52 2.79
C THR A 206 7.90 -1.62 1.64
N THR A 207 6.70 -2.12 1.90
CA THR A 207 5.66 -2.33 0.89
C THR A 207 4.80 -1.09 0.66
N LEU A 208 4.35 -0.42 1.72
CA LEU A 208 3.38 0.67 1.61
C LEU A 208 3.88 1.87 0.77
N PRO A 209 5.17 2.23 0.73
CA PRO A 209 5.65 3.25 -0.20
C PRO A 209 5.59 2.88 -1.69
N LEU A 210 5.48 1.59 -2.06
CA LEU A 210 5.50 1.15 -3.45
C LEU A 210 4.42 1.82 -4.32
N PHE A 211 3.24 2.10 -3.76
CA PHE A 211 2.19 2.81 -4.48
C PHE A 211 2.67 4.18 -4.99
N SER A 212 3.21 4.99 -4.08
CA SER A 212 3.71 6.33 -4.41
C SER A 212 4.94 6.28 -5.32
N LEU A 213 5.83 5.30 -5.13
CA LEU A 213 6.99 5.09 -6.00
C LEU A 213 6.59 4.74 -7.44
N ASN A 214 5.61 3.86 -7.61
CA ASN A 214 5.09 3.50 -8.93
C ASN A 214 4.44 4.70 -9.64
N LEU A 215 3.68 5.50 -8.89
CA LEU A 215 3.07 6.71 -9.41
C LEU A 215 4.13 7.71 -9.85
N ALA A 216 5.14 7.96 -9.01
CA ALA A 216 6.26 8.85 -9.31
C ALA A 216 7.04 8.36 -10.54
N LEU A 217 7.34 7.04 -10.63
CA LEU A 217 8.02 6.45 -11.79
C LEU A 217 7.26 6.66 -13.10
N VAL A 218 5.93 6.61 -13.08
CA VAL A 218 5.12 6.87 -14.27
C VAL A 218 5.09 8.37 -14.57
N ASN A 219 4.97 9.22 -13.56
CA ASN A 219 4.97 10.67 -13.73
C ASN A 219 6.27 11.19 -14.35
N ASP A 220 7.44 10.59 -14.03
CA ASP A 220 8.73 10.95 -14.66
C ASP A 220 8.73 10.78 -16.20
N GLN A 221 7.81 9.97 -16.75
CA GLN A 221 7.78 9.59 -18.15
C GLN A 221 6.64 10.24 -18.95
N ILE A 222 5.87 11.13 -18.33
CA ILE A 222 4.73 11.80 -18.95
C ILE A 222 4.80 13.31 -18.76
N PRO A 223 4.19 14.11 -19.67
CA PRO A 223 4.04 15.55 -19.48
C PRO A 223 3.19 15.89 -18.25
N LYS A 224 3.52 17.01 -17.58
CA LYS A 224 2.86 17.45 -16.32
C LYS A 224 1.33 17.60 -16.45
N GLU A 225 0.86 18.03 -17.61
CA GLU A 225 -0.57 18.21 -17.91
C GLU A 225 -1.36 16.89 -17.87
N LYS A 226 -0.67 15.75 -17.98
CA LYS A 226 -1.28 14.41 -17.98
C LYS A 226 -1.18 13.71 -16.64
N PHE A 227 -0.52 14.27 -15.61
CA PHE A 227 -0.32 13.63 -14.30
C PHE A 227 -1.62 13.20 -13.64
N VAL A 228 -2.63 14.06 -13.63
CA VAL A 228 -3.94 13.76 -13.03
C VAL A 228 -4.63 12.60 -13.76
N ALA A 229 -4.56 12.60 -15.09
CA ALA A 229 -5.14 11.54 -15.90
C ALA A 229 -4.39 10.20 -15.72
N ALA A 230 -3.07 10.24 -15.64
CA ALA A 230 -2.24 9.07 -15.39
C ALA A 230 -2.48 8.48 -14.01
N GLY A 231 -2.56 9.32 -12.98
CA GLY A 231 -2.88 8.88 -11.63
C GLY A 231 -4.26 8.21 -11.53
N GLY A 232 -5.26 8.76 -12.21
CA GLY A 232 -6.57 8.11 -12.34
C GLY A 232 -6.49 6.74 -13.01
N GLY A 233 -5.74 6.63 -14.11
CA GLY A 233 -5.50 5.36 -14.80
C GLY A 233 -4.74 4.34 -13.95
N LEU A 234 -3.72 4.79 -13.22
CA LEU A 234 -2.94 3.94 -12.30
C LEU A 234 -3.76 3.47 -11.12
N ASN A 235 -4.67 4.30 -10.59
CA ASN A 235 -5.62 3.87 -9.56
C ASN A 235 -6.56 2.76 -10.06
N ILE A 236 -6.99 2.79 -11.32
CA ILE A 236 -7.77 1.69 -11.90
C ILE A 236 -6.92 0.43 -11.99
N ILE A 237 -5.68 0.53 -12.47
CA ILE A 237 -4.73 -0.60 -12.56
C ILE A 237 -4.49 -1.20 -11.17
N PHE A 238 -4.23 -0.37 -10.16
CA PHE A 238 -4.10 -0.78 -8.76
C PHE A 238 -5.38 -1.47 -8.26
N GLY A 239 -6.55 -0.88 -8.55
CA GLY A 239 -7.85 -1.39 -8.14
C GLY A 239 -8.15 -2.80 -8.67
N ILE A 240 -7.73 -3.11 -9.89
CA ILE A 240 -7.85 -4.47 -10.46
C ILE A 240 -7.07 -5.46 -9.59
N GLY A 241 -5.83 -5.15 -9.23
CA GLY A 241 -5.02 -5.95 -8.31
C GLY A 241 -5.65 -6.04 -6.92
N ALA A 242 -6.16 -4.93 -6.41
CA ALA A 242 -6.78 -4.87 -5.08
C ALA A 242 -8.08 -5.68 -4.96
N ILE A 243 -8.83 -5.85 -6.03
CA ILE A 243 -10.02 -6.72 -6.07
C ILE A 243 -9.60 -8.20 -6.11
N ALA A 244 -8.67 -8.56 -6.97
CA ALA A 244 -8.25 -9.94 -7.16
C ALA A 244 -7.32 -10.45 -6.04
N GLY A 245 -6.54 -9.56 -5.42
CA GLY A 245 -5.55 -9.89 -4.39
C GLY A 245 -6.11 -10.67 -3.20
N PRO A 246 -7.13 -10.17 -2.50
CA PRO A 246 -7.71 -10.89 -1.36
C PRO A 246 -8.28 -12.27 -1.74
N ILE A 247 -8.85 -12.41 -2.92
CA ILE A 247 -9.41 -13.69 -3.40
C ILE A 247 -8.29 -14.72 -3.58
N MET A 248 -7.23 -14.35 -4.30
CA MET A 248 -6.06 -15.23 -4.51
C MET A 248 -5.34 -15.53 -3.19
N CYS A 249 -5.17 -14.52 -2.35
CA CYS A 249 -4.52 -14.67 -1.07
C CYS A 249 -5.32 -15.60 -0.14
N SER A 250 -6.63 -15.45 -0.07
CA SER A 250 -7.51 -16.34 0.70
C SER A 250 -7.45 -17.78 0.19
N ALA A 251 -7.41 -17.99 -1.13
CA ALA A 251 -7.23 -19.33 -1.71
C ALA A 251 -5.89 -19.94 -1.28
N LEU A 252 -4.79 -19.18 -1.31
CA LEU A 252 -3.48 -19.64 -0.84
C LEU A 252 -3.48 -19.91 0.66
N MET A 253 -4.14 -19.09 1.47
CA MET A 253 -4.29 -19.35 2.91
C MET A 253 -5.10 -20.62 3.19
N ASN A 254 -6.11 -20.94 2.38
CA ASN A 254 -6.85 -22.19 2.51
C ASN A 254 -6.00 -23.42 2.13
N LEU A 255 -5.12 -23.30 1.15
CA LEU A 255 -4.26 -24.40 0.67
C LEU A 255 -3.02 -24.61 1.56
N LEU A 256 -2.38 -23.54 1.98
CA LEU A 256 -1.06 -23.56 2.65
C LEU A 256 -1.15 -23.20 4.15
N GLY A 257 -2.37 -23.01 4.67
CA GLY A 257 -2.58 -22.52 6.02
C GLY A 257 -2.27 -21.00 6.13
N PRO A 258 -2.13 -20.46 7.34
CA PRO A 258 -1.96 -19.02 7.57
C PRO A 258 -0.79 -18.41 6.79
N ASN A 259 0.29 -19.17 6.61
CA ASN A 259 1.48 -18.74 5.89
C ASN A 259 1.24 -18.50 4.39
N GLY A 260 0.10 -18.97 3.83
CA GLY A 260 -0.34 -18.64 2.48
C GLY A 260 -0.40 -17.12 2.21
N LEU A 261 -0.61 -16.30 3.25
CA LEU A 261 -0.54 -14.84 3.18
C LEU A 261 0.84 -14.36 2.71
N PHE A 262 1.91 -14.86 3.32
CA PHE A 262 3.27 -14.45 2.97
C PHE A 262 3.72 -15.05 1.63
N VAL A 263 3.29 -16.27 1.31
CA VAL A 263 3.53 -16.88 0.00
C VAL A 263 2.90 -16.05 -1.11
N HIS A 264 1.67 -15.56 -0.91
CA HIS A 264 1.02 -14.63 -1.83
C HIS A 264 1.86 -13.37 -2.06
N PHE A 265 2.34 -12.74 -1.00
CA PHE A 265 3.20 -11.56 -1.10
C PHE A 265 4.49 -11.86 -1.85
N LEU A 266 5.15 -12.97 -1.54
CA LEU A 266 6.37 -13.41 -2.21
C LEU A 266 6.19 -13.57 -3.72
N ILE A 267 5.09 -14.17 -4.17
CA ILE A 267 4.80 -14.34 -5.60
C ILE A 267 4.82 -12.97 -6.30
N PHE A 268 4.10 -11.98 -5.77
CA PHE A 268 4.00 -10.68 -6.42
C PHE A 268 5.27 -9.84 -6.28
N PHE A 269 6.00 -9.93 -5.17
CA PHE A 269 7.32 -9.29 -5.07
C PHE A 269 8.31 -9.88 -6.06
N ILE A 270 8.36 -11.20 -6.22
CA ILE A 270 9.23 -11.88 -7.19
C ILE A 270 8.86 -11.43 -8.62
N LEU A 271 7.58 -11.31 -8.95
CA LEU A 271 7.13 -10.80 -10.23
C LEU A 271 7.60 -9.36 -10.49
N ILE A 272 7.52 -8.47 -9.48
CA ILE A 272 8.04 -7.09 -9.57
C ILE A 272 9.55 -7.12 -9.82
N ILE A 273 10.29 -7.93 -9.06
CA ILE A 273 11.76 -8.03 -9.17
C ILE A 273 12.18 -8.52 -10.55
N ILE A 274 11.62 -9.66 -10.99
CA ILE A 274 11.98 -10.26 -12.30
C ILE A 274 11.66 -9.31 -13.44
N PHE A 275 10.45 -8.76 -13.45
CA PHE A 275 10.06 -7.84 -14.52
C PHE A 275 10.84 -6.52 -14.47
N GLY A 276 11.15 -6.03 -13.27
CA GLY A 276 11.98 -4.85 -13.09
C GLY A 276 13.39 -5.03 -13.62
N LEU A 277 14.07 -6.12 -13.25
CA LEU A 277 15.41 -6.45 -13.75
C LEU A 277 15.42 -6.62 -15.27
N TYR A 278 14.41 -7.32 -15.83
CA TYR A 278 14.25 -7.46 -17.27
C TYR A 278 14.16 -6.11 -17.99
N ARG A 279 13.33 -5.20 -17.45
CA ARG A 279 13.13 -3.87 -18.04
C ARG A 279 14.34 -2.96 -17.90
N MET A 280 15.10 -3.06 -16.80
CA MET A 280 16.33 -2.29 -16.62
C MET A 280 17.38 -2.63 -17.69
N ASN A 281 17.47 -3.90 -18.10
CA ASN A 281 18.39 -4.32 -19.15
C ASN A 281 18.00 -3.82 -20.55
N GLN A 282 16.71 -3.50 -20.78
CA GLN A 282 16.22 -3.10 -22.10
C GLN A 282 16.26 -1.60 -22.35
N ARG A 283 16.12 -0.76 -21.33
CA ARG A 283 16.03 0.69 -21.48
C ARG A 283 16.84 1.39 -20.39
N LYS A 284 17.76 2.28 -20.81
CA LYS A 284 18.43 3.18 -19.87
C LYS A 284 17.40 4.09 -19.21
N TYR A 285 17.62 4.42 -17.95
CA TYR A 285 16.82 5.39 -17.24
C TYR A 285 17.11 6.78 -17.80
N GLU A 286 16.06 7.52 -18.15
CA GLU A 286 16.14 8.95 -18.42
C GLU A 286 15.84 9.64 -17.09
N ASP A 287 16.87 10.21 -16.49
CA ASP A 287 16.76 10.95 -15.24
C ASP A 287 16.01 12.27 -15.50
N ASN A 288 15.01 12.55 -14.69
CA ASN A 288 14.34 13.84 -14.67
C ASN A 288 14.73 14.54 -13.35
N PRO A 289 15.79 15.39 -13.38
CA PRO A 289 16.34 15.99 -12.17
C PRO A 289 15.37 16.93 -11.44
N ASP A 290 14.29 17.33 -12.09
CA ASP A 290 13.28 18.21 -11.51
C ASP A 290 12.15 17.46 -10.79
N SER A 291 12.17 16.11 -10.80
CA SER A 291 11.12 15.30 -10.18
C SER A 291 11.44 15.02 -8.72
N THR A 292 10.49 15.31 -7.82
CA THR A 292 10.60 15.03 -6.39
C THR A 292 9.54 14.02 -5.96
N PHE A 293 9.92 13.11 -5.06
CA PHE A 293 9.00 12.13 -4.51
C PHE A 293 7.96 12.83 -3.62
N THR A 294 6.69 12.61 -3.94
CA THR A 294 5.58 13.08 -3.13
C THR A 294 4.77 11.88 -2.63
N PRO A 295 4.69 11.66 -1.32
CA PRO A 295 3.91 10.54 -0.77
C PRO A 295 2.42 10.77 -1.01
N LEU A 296 1.76 9.84 -1.67
CA LEU A 296 0.35 9.90 -1.98
C LEU A 296 -0.39 8.68 -1.41
N PRO A 297 -1.57 8.87 -0.78
CA PRO A 297 -2.37 7.77 -0.28
C PRO A 297 -3.05 7.02 -1.43
N THR A 298 -3.29 5.73 -1.23
CA THR A 298 -3.93 4.85 -2.22
C THR A 298 -5.37 5.23 -2.53
N ASN A 299 -6.03 5.94 -1.62
CA ASN A 299 -7.39 6.43 -1.76
C ASN A 299 -7.46 7.88 -2.29
N ILE A 300 -6.34 8.43 -2.81
CA ILE A 300 -6.35 9.76 -3.39
C ILE A 300 -7.21 9.79 -4.64
N THR A 301 -8.07 10.79 -4.73
CA THR A 301 -8.83 11.02 -5.95
C THR A 301 -7.95 11.61 -7.04
N PRO A 302 -8.30 11.46 -8.34
CA PRO A 302 -7.54 12.10 -9.43
C PRO A 302 -7.33 13.60 -9.22
N LEU A 303 -8.30 14.30 -8.64
CA LEU A 303 -8.18 15.71 -8.26
C LEU A 303 -7.20 15.96 -7.11
N GLY A 304 -7.00 14.97 -6.22
CA GLY A 304 -6.01 15.08 -5.14
C GLY A 304 -4.58 14.99 -5.67
N ILE A 305 -4.36 14.38 -6.84
CA ILE A 305 -3.06 14.32 -7.51
C ILE A 305 -2.60 15.72 -7.97
N GLU A 306 -3.52 16.65 -8.19
CA GLU A 306 -3.17 18.06 -8.45
C GLU A 306 -2.45 18.72 -7.26
N LEU A 307 -2.47 18.12 -6.05
CA LEU A 307 -1.67 18.55 -4.90
C LEU A 307 -0.18 18.20 -5.04
N ASP A 308 0.18 17.32 -5.96
CA ASP A 308 1.58 17.05 -6.26
C ASP A 308 2.24 18.35 -6.75
N PRO A 309 3.33 18.81 -6.10
CA PRO A 309 4.03 20.03 -6.49
C PRO A 309 4.49 20.02 -7.94
N GLU A 310 4.70 18.85 -8.52
CA GLU A 310 5.17 18.66 -9.89
C GLU A 310 4.09 18.91 -10.94
N THR A 311 2.81 18.93 -10.57
CA THR A 311 1.73 19.16 -11.57
C THR A 311 1.80 20.55 -12.23
N GLY A 312 2.52 21.52 -11.63
CA GLY A 312 2.69 22.87 -12.17
C GLY A 312 1.39 23.65 -12.32
N VAL A 313 0.26 23.14 -11.82
CA VAL A 313 -1.03 23.81 -11.87
C VAL A 313 -0.98 25.00 -10.92
N ASP A 314 -1.02 26.20 -11.49
CA ASP A 314 -1.16 27.45 -10.72
C ASP A 314 -2.61 27.57 -10.25
N LEU A 315 -2.81 27.45 -8.94
CA LEU A 315 -4.14 27.55 -8.30
C LEU A 315 -4.45 28.97 -7.81
N SER A 316 -3.64 29.96 -8.19
CA SER A 316 -3.82 31.36 -7.75
C SER A 316 -4.86 32.13 -8.55
N ASN A 317 -5.55 31.51 -9.52
CA ASN A 317 -6.63 32.14 -10.32
C ASN A 317 -8.03 31.64 -9.92
#